data_713cdb41a0e41d4ac488fea42955a6dc
#
_entry.id   713cdb41a0e41d4ac488fea42955a6dc
#
_cell.length_a   1.000
_cell.length_b   1.000
_cell.length_c   1.000
_cell.angle_alpha   90.00
_cell.angle_beta   90.00
_cell.angle_gamma   90.00
#
_symmetry.space_group_name_H-M   'P 1'
#
loop_
_entity.id
_entity.type
_entity.pdbx_description
1 polymer ?
#
loop_
_entity_poly.entity_id
_entity_poly.type
_entity_poly.pdbx_seq_one_letter_code
_entity_poly.pdbx_strand_id
1 'polypeptide(L)'
;MANQMPREDLFTPIHKGIRSMIYELGTKLQRTDFTDVSASEAIISQLKYNLKSANSTCIVCMLHQHGEHEEQSVFPQIAPYDSQLVDTLIQEHVEITRQIVEISRISDEILQLKDNTLRIEMGTRLNRMANSLLAFYLTHLNNEEATVLPLMWKYLTDDQIRAIRTKIQMSIPPEKYAEWMRWTISSLNINELVEIFSGMKMAAPPQVLEKMMHLAEESLDHDTWNTVKVRVNL
;
A
#
# COMPACT_ATOMS: atom_id res chain seq x y z
N MET A 1 -30.01 -14.72 -15.75
CA MET A 1 -29.49 -13.65 -14.90
C MET A 1 -28.45 -12.93 -15.73
N ALA A 2 -28.66 -11.63 -16.02
CA ALA A 2 -27.70 -10.84 -16.75
C ALA A 2 -26.41 -10.81 -15.94
N ASN A 3 -25.30 -11.16 -16.57
CA ASN A 3 -23.96 -11.09 -16.00
C ASN A 3 -23.66 -9.59 -15.82
N GLN A 4 -24.02 -9.02 -14.67
CA GLN A 4 -23.65 -7.64 -14.35
C GLN A 4 -22.12 -7.63 -14.26
N MET A 5 -21.48 -6.81 -15.11
CA MET A 5 -20.05 -6.60 -14.99
C MET A 5 -19.73 -6.14 -13.57
N PRO A 6 -18.64 -6.63 -12.96
CA PRO A 6 -18.26 -6.17 -11.63
C PRO A 6 -18.10 -4.66 -11.65
N ARG A 7 -18.54 -4.02 -10.56
CA ARG A 7 -18.37 -2.57 -10.37
C ARG A 7 -16.89 -2.22 -10.24
N GLU A 8 -16.56 -1.00 -10.59
CA GLU A 8 -15.19 -0.47 -10.45
C GLU A 8 -14.71 -0.50 -9.00
N ASP A 9 -13.61 -1.19 -8.72
CA ASP A 9 -13.03 -1.35 -7.37
C ASP A 9 -11.76 -0.51 -7.22
N LEU A 10 -11.84 0.55 -6.42
CA LEU A 10 -10.72 1.47 -6.19
C LEU A 10 -9.74 0.95 -5.15
N PHE A 11 -10.19 0.12 -4.20
CA PHE A 11 -9.45 -0.23 -2.99
C PHE A 11 -8.78 -1.61 -3.06
N THR A 12 -9.54 -2.67 -3.35
CA THR A 12 -9.06 -4.05 -3.17
C THR A 12 -7.70 -4.33 -3.82
N PRO A 13 -7.40 -3.92 -5.07
CA PRO A 13 -6.11 -4.21 -5.68
C PRO A 13 -4.92 -3.57 -4.94
N ILE A 14 -5.03 -2.29 -4.58
CA ILE A 14 -3.96 -1.58 -3.88
C ILE A 14 -3.82 -2.06 -2.42
N HIS A 15 -4.92 -2.33 -1.74
CA HIS A 15 -4.92 -2.87 -0.38
C HIS A 15 -4.28 -4.25 -0.28
N LYS A 16 -4.39 -5.10 -1.30
CA LYS A 16 -3.65 -6.36 -1.37
C LYS A 16 -2.14 -6.11 -1.37
N GLY A 17 -1.66 -5.16 -2.17
CA GLY A 17 -0.26 -4.74 -2.16
C GLY A 17 0.18 -4.24 -0.79
N ILE A 18 -0.62 -3.40 -0.14
CA ILE A 18 -0.35 -2.87 1.20
C ILE A 18 -0.30 -4.00 2.23
N ARG A 19 -1.24 -4.94 2.20
CA ARG A 19 -1.22 -6.11 3.10
C ARG A 19 0.05 -6.93 2.94
N SER A 20 0.52 -7.15 1.71
CA SER A 20 1.79 -7.83 1.46
C SER A 20 2.99 -7.08 2.04
N MET A 21 3.05 -5.75 1.87
CA MET A 21 4.07 -4.92 2.52
C MET A 21 4.06 -5.07 4.04
N ILE A 22 2.89 -5.03 4.65
CA ILE A 22 2.68 -5.16 6.09
C ILE A 22 3.17 -6.53 6.60
N TYR A 23 2.80 -7.62 5.92
CA TYR A 23 3.20 -8.97 6.29
C TYR A 23 4.70 -9.18 6.17
N GLU A 24 5.31 -8.66 5.10
CA GLU A 24 6.74 -8.75 4.89
C GLU A 24 7.51 -7.95 5.95
N LEU A 25 7.10 -6.72 6.23
CA LEU A 25 7.70 -5.87 7.25
C LEU A 25 7.62 -6.52 8.63
N GLY A 26 6.45 -7.01 9.03
CA GLY A 26 6.26 -7.70 10.30
C GLY A 26 7.16 -8.93 10.44
N THR A 27 7.25 -9.73 9.38
CA THR A 27 8.10 -10.92 9.35
C THR A 27 9.59 -10.57 9.45
N LYS A 28 10.05 -9.57 8.71
CA LYS A 28 11.44 -9.11 8.76
C LYS A 28 11.81 -8.57 10.14
N LEU A 29 10.93 -7.74 10.71
CA LEU A 29 11.16 -7.13 12.01
C LEU A 29 11.28 -8.17 13.13
N GLN A 30 10.44 -9.21 13.13
CA GLN A 30 10.52 -10.31 14.10
C GLN A 30 11.84 -11.07 14.05
N ARG A 31 12.49 -11.13 12.89
CA ARG A 31 13.74 -11.89 12.67
C ARG A 31 14.99 -11.03 12.86
N THR A 32 14.84 -9.73 13.08
CA THR A 32 15.98 -8.81 13.19
C THR A 32 16.71 -9.01 14.48
N ASP A 33 18.01 -9.28 14.38
CA ASP A 33 18.94 -9.21 15.52
C ASP A 33 19.39 -7.76 15.70
N PHE A 34 18.88 -7.12 16.73
CA PHE A 34 19.22 -5.72 17.01
C PHE A 34 20.62 -5.52 17.57
N THR A 35 21.37 -6.58 17.90
CA THR A 35 22.80 -6.49 18.23
C THR A 35 23.65 -6.35 16.97
N ASP A 36 23.16 -6.83 15.82
CA ASP A 36 23.76 -6.58 14.50
C ASP A 36 23.36 -5.19 14.00
N VAL A 37 24.36 -4.32 13.87
CA VAL A 37 24.15 -2.94 13.41
C VAL A 37 23.61 -2.89 12.00
N SER A 38 24.17 -3.70 11.08
CA SER A 38 23.75 -3.72 9.68
C SER A 38 22.31 -4.22 9.51
N ALA A 39 21.94 -5.30 10.22
CA ALA A 39 20.58 -5.80 10.24
C ALA A 39 19.58 -4.76 10.80
N SER A 40 19.99 -4.05 11.86
CA SER A 40 19.20 -2.97 12.45
C SER A 40 19.00 -1.81 11.48
N GLU A 41 20.05 -1.34 10.81
CA GLU A 41 19.99 -0.28 9.82
C GLU A 41 19.08 -0.66 8.65
N ALA A 42 19.17 -1.89 8.16
CA ALA A 42 18.36 -2.39 7.06
C ALA A 42 16.86 -2.37 7.39
N ILE A 43 16.44 -2.84 8.56
CA ILE A 43 15.03 -2.81 8.96
C ILE A 43 14.55 -1.40 9.29
N ILE A 44 15.37 -0.60 9.97
CA ILE A 44 15.04 0.77 10.35
C ILE A 44 14.84 1.65 9.11
N SER A 45 15.57 1.42 8.03
CA SER A 45 15.36 2.15 6.77
C SER A 45 13.94 2.02 6.21
N GLN A 46 13.25 0.92 6.51
CA GLN A 46 11.86 0.67 6.11
C GLN A 46 10.84 1.29 7.07
N LEU A 47 11.26 1.59 8.30
CA LEU A 47 10.43 2.14 9.39
C LEU A 47 10.64 3.64 9.61
N LYS A 48 11.73 4.19 9.10
CA LYS A 48 12.09 5.59 9.33
C LYS A 48 11.27 6.50 8.42
N TYR A 49 10.31 7.18 9.02
CA TYR A 49 9.48 8.14 8.33
C TYR A 49 10.28 9.38 7.90
N ASN A 50 10.37 9.59 6.61
CA ASN A 50 10.98 10.78 6.03
C ASN A 50 10.21 11.23 4.79
N LEU A 51 9.31 12.20 4.95
CA LEU A 51 8.53 12.80 3.86
C LEU A 51 9.40 13.42 2.74
N LYS A 52 10.62 13.81 3.07
CA LYS A 52 11.55 14.42 2.10
C LYS A 52 12.40 13.39 1.36
N SER A 53 12.37 12.14 1.78
CA SER A 53 13.13 11.09 1.13
C SER A 53 12.42 10.63 -0.14
N ALA A 54 13.11 10.73 -1.26
CA ALA A 54 12.74 10.03 -2.48
C ALA A 54 12.92 8.48 -2.36
N ASN A 55 13.21 7.97 -1.15
CA ASN A 55 13.51 6.58 -0.90
C ASN A 55 12.23 5.74 -0.99
N SER A 56 12.12 4.97 -2.05
CA SER A 56 11.01 4.06 -2.35
C SER A 56 10.91 2.86 -1.39
N THR A 57 11.91 2.64 -0.55
CA THR A 57 11.97 1.48 0.36
C THR A 57 11.30 1.69 1.72
N CYS A 58 10.86 2.91 2.02
CA CYS A 58 10.22 3.23 3.29
C CYS A 58 8.76 2.80 3.31
N ILE A 59 8.46 1.64 3.87
CA ILE A 59 7.10 1.09 3.93
C ILE A 59 6.15 2.03 4.69
N VAL A 60 6.55 2.53 5.87
CA VAL A 60 5.70 3.46 6.62
C VAL A 60 5.44 4.78 5.89
N CYS A 61 6.35 5.19 5.00
CA CYS A 61 6.11 6.35 4.14
C CYS A 61 5.04 6.06 3.08
N MET A 62 5.02 4.84 2.54
CA MET A 62 3.98 4.41 1.61
C MET A 62 2.61 4.32 2.31
N LEU A 63 2.56 3.74 3.51
CA LEU A 63 1.33 3.69 4.30
C LEU A 63 0.74 5.09 4.54
N HIS A 64 1.58 6.05 4.92
CA HIS A 64 1.13 7.43 5.10
C HIS A 64 0.65 8.08 3.81
N GLN A 65 1.38 7.91 2.69
CA GLN A 65 0.99 8.45 1.39
C GLN A 65 -0.33 7.88 0.88
N HIS A 66 -0.65 6.63 1.20
CA HIS A 66 -1.94 6.03 0.86
C HIS A 66 -3.08 6.83 1.48
N GLY A 67 -3.06 7.06 2.79
CA GLY A 67 -4.05 7.89 3.47
C GLY A 67 -4.14 9.32 2.92
N GLU A 68 -3.00 9.95 2.58
CA GLU A 68 -3.02 11.28 1.93
C GLU A 68 -3.77 11.26 0.59
N HIS A 69 -3.61 10.21 -0.23
CA HIS A 69 -4.34 10.09 -1.49
C HIS A 69 -5.85 9.96 -1.29
N GLU A 70 -6.27 9.24 -0.25
CA GLU A 70 -7.69 9.07 0.10
C GLU A 70 -8.29 10.38 0.60
N GLU A 71 -7.65 11.06 1.52
CA GLU A 71 -8.09 12.37 2.03
C GLU A 71 -8.19 13.42 0.91
N GLN A 72 -7.28 13.39 -0.06
CA GLN A 72 -7.27 14.38 -1.15
C GLN A 72 -8.21 14.03 -2.31
N SER A 73 -8.55 12.76 -2.50
CA SER A 73 -9.22 12.34 -3.73
C SER A 73 -10.49 11.52 -3.52
N VAL A 74 -10.57 10.70 -2.46
CA VAL A 74 -11.70 9.81 -2.18
C VAL A 74 -12.68 10.48 -1.22
N PHE A 75 -12.22 10.88 -0.04
CA PHE A 75 -13.07 11.39 1.03
C PHE A 75 -13.90 12.60 0.63
N PRO A 76 -13.40 13.58 -0.16
CA PRO A 76 -14.23 14.68 -0.65
C PRO A 76 -15.42 14.24 -1.52
N GLN A 77 -15.34 13.07 -2.15
CA GLN A 77 -16.43 12.54 -3.00
C GLN A 77 -17.52 11.85 -2.21
N ILE A 78 -17.20 11.32 -1.02
CA ILE A 78 -18.16 10.58 -0.17
C ILE A 78 -18.66 11.40 1.03
N ALA A 79 -17.94 12.43 1.45
CA ALA A 79 -18.32 13.31 2.56
C ALA A 79 -19.76 13.88 2.45
N PRO A 80 -20.28 14.25 1.25
CA PRO A 80 -21.66 14.69 1.11
C PRO A 80 -22.71 13.65 1.48
N TYR A 81 -22.34 12.36 1.51
CA TYR A 81 -23.26 11.25 1.76
C TYR A 81 -23.09 10.65 3.15
N ASP A 82 -21.88 10.73 3.72
CA ASP A 82 -21.58 10.28 5.10
C ASP A 82 -20.36 11.02 5.65
N SER A 83 -20.58 12.19 6.20
CA SER A 83 -19.50 12.99 6.80
C SER A 83 -18.95 12.36 8.08
N GLN A 84 -19.78 11.64 8.85
CA GLN A 84 -19.35 11.00 10.08
C GLN A 84 -18.37 9.85 9.82
N LEU A 85 -18.62 9.06 8.77
CA LEU A 85 -17.67 8.04 8.31
C LEU A 85 -16.33 8.68 7.93
N VAL A 86 -16.36 9.76 7.13
CA VAL A 86 -15.13 10.47 6.71
C VAL A 86 -14.36 11.01 7.92
N ASP A 87 -15.05 11.65 8.88
CA ASP A 87 -14.41 12.14 10.10
C ASP A 87 -13.75 11.01 10.90
N THR A 88 -14.38 9.83 10.95
CA THR A 88 -13.82 8.65 11.63
C THR A 88 -12.54 8.18 10.95
N LEU A 89 -12.54 8.04 9.61
CA LEU A 89 -11.38 7.61 8.85
C LEU A 89 -10.22 8.60 8.94
N ILE A 90 -10.50 9.90 8.93
CA ILE A 90 -9.48 10.94 9.15
C ILE A 90 -8.85 10.79 10.55
N GLN A 91 -9.65 10.50 11.59
CA GLN A 91 -9.09 10.24 12.92
C GLN A 91 -8.24 8.96 12.96
N GLU A 92 -8.61 7.92 12.23
CA GLU A 92 -7.76 6.72 12.07
C GLU A 92 -6.42 7.08 11.39
N HIS A 93 -6.40 7.91 10.34
CA HIS A 93 -5.17 8.40 9.71
C HIS A 93 -4.29 9.24 10.66
N VAL A 94 -4.89 10.08 11.49
CA VAL A 94 -4.17 10.82 12.54
C VAL A 94 -3.48 9.86 13.51
N GLU A 95 -4.18 8.81 13.95
CA GLU A 95 -3.62 7.80 14.86
C GLU A 95 -2.50 6.98 14.17
N ILE A 96 -2.68 6.57 12.92
CA ILE A 96 -1.64 5.91 12.10
C ILE A 96 -0.39 6.79 12.04
N THR A 97 -0.54 8.06 11.71
CA THR A 97 0.56 9.02 11.62
C THR A 97 1.28 9.19 12.95
N ARG A 98 0.54 9.29 14.06
CA ARG A 98 1.10 9.37 15.41
C ARG A 98 1.96 8.14 15.74
N GLN A 99 1.49 6.94 15.40
CA GLN A 99 2.23 5.70 15.63
C GLN A 99 3.49 5.63 14.75
N ILE A 100 3.41 6.02 13.48
CA ILE A 100 4.54 6.09 12.55
C ILE A 100 5.64 7.02 13.09
N VAL A 101 5.27 8.21 13.58
CA VAL A 101 6.22 9.18 14.14
C VAL A 101 6.94 8.60 15.37
N GLU A 102 6.21 7.93 16.26
CA GLU A 102 6.82 7.32 17.45
C GLU A 102 7.72 6.14 17.10
N ILE A 103 7.35 5.29 16.14
CA ILE A 103 8.19 4.23 15.59
C ILE A 103 9.49 4.80 15.00
N SER A 104 9.38 5.89 14.23
CA SER A 104 10.54 6.57 13.66
C SER A 104 11.48 7.10 14.75
N ARG A 105 10.94 7.69 15.81
CA ARG A 105 11.73 8.19 16.96
C ARG A 105 12.49 7.07 17.65
N ILE A 106 11.83 5.96 17.96
CA ILE A 106 12.50 4.79 18.59
C ILE A 106 13.57 4.19 17.65
N SER A 107 13.29 4.16 16.35
CA SER A 107 14.25 3.72 15.35
C SER A 107 15.54 4.56 15.37
N ASP A 108 15.41 5.88 15.47
CA ASP A 108 16.56 6.77 15.58
C ASP A 108 17.33 6.56 16.89
N GLU A 109 16.66 6.29 18.00
CA GLU A 109 17.31 5.98 19.29
C GLU A 109 18.14 4.69 19.19
N ILE A 110 17.59 3.62 18.59
CA ILE A 110 18.30 2.34 18.42
C ILE A 110 19.62 2.52 17.66
N LEU A 111 19.63 3.35 16.61
CA LEU A 111 20.83 3.61 15.81
C LEU A 111 21.95 4.32 16.61
N GLN A 112 21.61 5.02 17.67
CA GLN A 112 22.60 5.71 18.53
C GLN A 112 23.12 4.83 19.69
N LEU A 113 22.46 3.71 19.99
CA LEU A 113 22.84 2.83 21.09
C LEU A 113 24.08 2.01 20.73
N LYS A 114 25.02 1.94 21.69
CA LYS A 114 26.23 1.09 21.62
C LYS A 114 26.12 -0.16 22.47
N ASP A 115 25.30 -0.13 23.51
CA ASP A 115 25.08 -1.25 24.43
C ASP A 115 24.11 -2.25 23.83
N ASN A 116 24.56 -3.52 23.72
CA ASN A 116 23.74 -4.57 23.09
C ASN A 116 22.51 -4.93 23.92
N THR A 117 22.55 -4.83 25.23
CA THR A 117 21.40 -5.11 26.11
C THR A 117 20.29 -4.08 25.85
N LEU A 118 20.67 -2.80 25.81
CA LEU A 118 19.74 -1.72 25.48
C LEU A 118 19.21 -1.82 24.05
N ARG A 119 20.03 -2.24 23.08
CA ARG A 119 19.60 -2.47 21.69
C ARG A 119 18.53 -3.57 21.62
N ILE A 120 18.71 -4.68 22.33
CA ILE A 120 17.71 -5.77 22.39
C ILE A 120 16.41 -5.29 23.02
N GLU A 121 16.50 -4.56 24.14
CA GLU A 121 15.32 -4.02 24.84
C GLU A 121 14.52 -3.06 23.93
N MET A 122 15.21 -2.10 23.32
CA MET A 122 14.59 -1.13 22.43
C MET A 122 14.09 -1.76 21.13
N GLY A 123 14.80 -2.76 20.58
CA GLY A 123 14.35 -3.56 19.43
C GLY A 123 13.06 -4.34 19.75
N THR A 124 12.97 -4.92 20.95
CA THR A 124 11.74 -5.57 21.42
C THR A 124 10.58 -4.58 21.53
N ARG A 125 10.84 -3.38 22.05
CA ARG A 125 9.86 -2.31 22.13
C ARG A 125 9.41 -1.88 20.72
N LEU A 126 10.34 -1.64 19.79
CA LEU A 126 10.07 -1.30 18.40
C LEU A 126 9.18 -2.34 17.73
N ASN A 127 9.52 -3.63 17.89
CA ASN A 127 8.73 -4.74 17.33
C ASN A 127 7.28 -4.73 17.84
N ARG A 128 7.06 -4.55 19.15
CA ARG A 128 5.70 -4.48 19.73
C ARG A 128 4.90 -3.30 19.16
N MET A 129 5.53 -2.13 19.04
CA MET A 129 4.87 -0.93 18.54
C MET A 129 4.55 -1.05 17.05
N ALA A 130 5.48 -1.57 16.26
CA ALA A 130 5.23 -1.82 14.85
C ALA A 130 4.08 -2.82 14.65
N ASN A 131 4.05 -3.94 15.41
CA ASN A 131 2.94 -4.88 15.33
C ASN A 131 1.59 -4.24 15.71
N SER A 132 1.56 -3.30 16.67
CA SER A 132 0.35 -2.55 16.99
C SER A 132 -0.11 -1.68 15.83
N LEU A 133 0.81 -0.96 15.18
CA LEU A 133 0.52 -0.19 13.96
C LEU A 133 0.00 -1.09 12.85
N LEU A 134 0.69 -2.20 12.56
CA LEU A 134 0.30 -3.10 11.47
C LEU A 134 -1.09 -3.70 11.70
N ALA A 135 -1.43 -4.10 12.94
CA ALA A 135 -2.76 -4.60 13.29
C ALA A 135 -3.84 -3.53 13.13
N PHE A 136 -3.58 -2.29 13.57
CA PHE A 136 -4.49 -1.18 13.40
C PHE A 136 -4.71 -0.86 11.91
N TYR A 137 -3.63 -0.82 11.13
CA TYR A 137 -3.69 -0.53 9.71
C TYR A 137 -4.48 -1.60 8.93
N LEU A 138 -4.30 -2.89 9.23
CA LEU A 138 -5.07 -3.97 8.62
C LEU A 138 -6.58 -3.84 8.91
N THR A 139 -6.94 -3.41 10.12
CA THR A 139 -8.34 -3.15 10.49
C THR A 139 -8.89 -1.96 9.71
N HIS A 140 -8.12 -0.90 9.58
CA HIS A 140 -8.46 0.30 8.80
C HIS A 140 -8.76 -0.05 7.33
N LEU A 141 -7.87 -0.77 6.63
CA LEU A 141 -8.11 -1.23 5.26
C LEU A 141 -9.40 -2.05 5.12
N ASN A 142 -9.69 -2.92 6.09
CA ASN A 142 -10.93 -3.71 6.08
C ASN A 142 -12.17 -2.82 6.27
N ASN A 143 -12.08 -1.79 7.11
CA ASN A 143 -13.17 -0.83 7.30
C ASN A 143 -13.48 -0.07 6.01
N GLU A 144 -12.47 0.38 5.30
CA GLU A 144 -12.64 1.08 4.02
C GLU A 144 -13.29 0.20 2.96
N GLU A 145 -12.80 -1.02 2.77
CA GLU A 145 -13.42 -1.96 1.84
C GLU A 145 -14.87 -2.30 2.22
N ALA A 146 -15.18 -2.37 3.52
CA ALA A 146 -16.51 -2.71 4.01
C ALA A 146 -17.51 -1.53 4.02
N THR A 147 -17.02 -0.29 4.09
CA THR A 147 -17.88 0.89 4.28
C THR A 147 -17.77 1.88 3.13
N VAL A 148 -16.55 2.30 2.76
CA VAL A 148 -16.32 3.31 1.73
C VAL A 148 -16.65 2.79 0.34
N LEU A 149 -16.17 1.60 0.00
CA LEU A 149 -16.38 1.01 -1.33
C LEU A 149 -17.89 0.81 -1.64
N PRO A 150 -18.72 0.21 -0.76
CA PRO A 150 -20.16 0.14 -0.96
C PRO A 150 -20.84 1.53 -1.05
N LEU A 151 -20.36 2.51 -0.28
CA LEU A 151 -20.87 3.88 -0.33
C LEU A 151 -20.58 4.52 -1.70
N MET A 152 -19.36 4.36 -2.21
CA MET A 152 -18.98 4.80 -3.54
C MET A 152 -19.87 4.14 -4.61
N TRP A 153 -20.05 2.84 -4.56
CA TRP A 153 -20.92 2.12 -5.51
C TRP A 153 -22.37 2.57 -5.47
N LYS A 154 -22.85 3.01 -4.32
CA LYS A 154 -24.23 3.51 -4.17
C LYS A 154 -24.43 4.88 -4.81
N TYR A 155 -23.45 5.76 -4.75
CA TYR A 155 -23.62 7.16 -5.11
C TYR A 155 -22.80 7.64 -6.30
N LEU A 156 -21.76 6.90 -6.70
CA LEU A 156 -20.89 7.25 -7.81
C LEU A 156 -21.06 6.26 -8.98
N THR A 157 -20.89 6.75 -10.18
CA THR A 157 -20.77 5.92 -11.39
C THR A 157 -19.36 5.34 -11.51
N ASP A 158 -19.19 4.25 -12.27
CA ASP A 158 -17.88 3.67 -12.52
C ASP A 158 -16.92 4.65 -13.23
N ASP A 159 -17.44 5.55 -14.08
CA ASP A 159 -16.64 6.60 -14.70
C ASP A 159 -16.12 7.62 -13.67
N GLN A 160 -16.92 7.97 -12.68
CA GLN A 160 -16.49 8.84 -11.59
C GLN A 160 -15.42 8.16 -10.73
N ILE A 161 -15.58 6.87 -10.43
CA ILE A 161 -14.58 6.10 -9.66
C ILE A 161 -13.27 5.98 -10.46
N ARG A 162 -13.34 5.72 -11.76
CA ARG A 162 -12.15 5.73 -12.65
C ARG A 162 -11.46 7.10 -12.69
N ALA A 163 -12.22 8.19 -12.68
CA ALA A 163 -11.66 9.53 -12.64
C ALA A 163 -10.90 9.80 -11.34
N ILE A 164 -11.41 9.32 -10.19
CA ILE A 164 -10.70 9.38 -8.90
C ILE A 164 -9.39 8.61 -8.97
N ARG A 165 -9.42 7.35 -9.46
CA ARG A 165 -8.21 6.54 -9.67
C ARG A 165 -7.19 7.26 -10.54
N THR A 166 -7.61 7.80 -11.69
CA THR A 166 -6.72 8.52 -12.60
C THR A 166 -6.09 9.74 -11.92
N LYS A 167 -6.87 10.50 -11.14
CA LYS A 167 -6.36 11.64 -10.38
C LYS A 167 -5.26 11.23 -9.40
N ILE A 168 -5.48 10.14 -8.65
CA ILE A 168 -4.47 9.59 -7.73
C ILE A 168 -3.22 9.16 -8.52
N GLN A 169 -3.38 8.37 -9.57
CA GLN A 169 -2.25 7.88 -10.38
C GLN A 169 -1.40 9.02 -10.95
N MET A 170 -2.04 10.09 -11.44
CA MET A 170 -1.34 11.25 -11.99
C MET A 170 -0.63 12.10 -10.92
N SER A 171 -1.00 11.99 -9.66
CA SER A 171 -0.33 12.69 -8.56
C SER A 171 0.95 11.99 -8.09
N ILE A 172 1.14 10.71 -8.46
CA ILE A 172 2.28 9.90 -8.02
C ILE A 172 3.42 9.99 -9.04
N PRO A 173 4.65 10.34 -8.64
CA PRO A 173 5.81 10.30 -9.52
C PRO A 173 5.99 8.89 -10.14
N PRO A 174 6.42 8.81 -11.42
CA PRO A 174 6.45 7.53 -12.15
C PRO A 174 7.28 6.42 -11.48
N GLU A 175 8.40 6.77 -10.85
CA GLU A 175 9.26 5.84 -10.12
C GLU A 175 8.58 5.30 -8.85
N LYS A 176 7.84 6.14 -8.12
CA LYS A 176 7.04 5.73 -6.97
C LYS A 176 5.84 4.90 -7.39
N TYR A 177 5.20 5.26 -8.50
CA TYR A 177 4.08 4.48 -9.04
C TYR A 177 4.52 3.05 -9.43
N ALA A 178 5.71 2.90 -10.01
CA ALA A 178 6.26 1.58 -10.32
C ALA A 178 6.46 0.74 -9.04
N GLU A 179 6.89 1.34 -7.94
CA GLU A 179 7.04 0.64 -6.65
C GLU A 179 5.67 0.19 -6.09
N TRP A 180 4.66 1.06 -6.11
CA TRP A 180 3.29 0.69 -5.77
C TRP A 180 2.77 -0.48 -6.61
N MET A 181 3.01 -0.42 -7.93
CA MET A 181 2.57 -1.46 -8.84
C MET A 181 3.32 -2.78 -8.63
N ARG A 182 4.60 -2.76 -8.22
CA ARG A 182 5.34 -3.97 -7.87
C ARG A 182 4.65 -4.75 -6.74
N TRP A 183 4.30 -4.06 -5.66
CA TRP A 183 3.57 -4.66 -4.55
C TRP A 183 2.15 -5.11 -4.95
N THR A 184 1.46 -4.30 -5.72
CA THR A 184 0.11 -4.63 -6.18
C THR A 184 0.12 -5.86 -7.08
N ILE A 185 0.91 -5.87 -8.15
CA ILE A 185 0.97 -6.98 -9.12
C ILE A 185 1.33 -8.30 -8.43
N SER A 186 2.34 -8.31 -7.55
CA SER A 186 2.75 -9.52 -6.83
C SER A 186 1.70 -10.05 -5.83
N SER A 187 0.67 -9.27 -5.54
CA SER A 187 -0.36 -9.61 -4.54
C SER A 187 -1.71 -10.01 -5.15
N LEU A 188 -1.84 -9.89 -6.46
CA LEU A 188 -3.09 -10.20 -7.17
C LEU A 188 -3.17 -11.67 -7.60
N ASN A 189 -4.37 -12.20 -7.63
CA ASN A 189 -4.62 -13.49 -8.25
C ASN A 189 -4.65 -13.38 -9.79
N ILE A 190 -4.59 -14.52 -10.48
CA ILE A 190 -4.54 -14.57 -11.95
C ILE A 190 -5.71 -13.83 -12.62
N ASN A 191 -6.93 -13.92 -12.06
CA ASN A 191 -8.09 -13.25 -12.67
C ASN A 191 -7.99 -11.74 -12.57
N GLU A 192 -7.55 -11.22 -11.42
CA GLU A 192 -7.32 -9.78 -11.19
C GLU A 192 -6.17 -9.26 -12.07
N LEU A 193 -5.09 -10.03 -12.23
CA LEU A 193 -4.01 -9.68 -13.16
C LEU A 193 -4.51 -9.59 -14.60
N VAL A 194 -5.31 -10.58 -15.03
CA VAL A 194 -5.92 -10.57 -16.38
C VAL A 194 -6.81 -9.35 -16.57
N GLU A 195 -7.60 -8.97 -15.56
CA GLU A 195 -8.46 -7.77 -15.62
C GLU A 195 -7.62 -6.50 -15.77
N ILE A 196 -6.61 -6.31 -14.91
CA ILE A 196 -5.74 -5.13 -14.95
C ILE A 196 -5.00 -5.03 -16.28
N PHE A 197 -4.35 -6.10 -16.74
CA PHE A 197 -3.59 -6.08 -18.00
C PHE A 197 -4.50 -5.96 -19.23
N SER A 198 -5.72 -6.49 -19.20
CA SER A 198 -6.72 -6.26 -20.25
C SER A 198 -7.13 -4.79 -20.30
N GLY A 199 -7.38 -4.17 -19.16
CA GLY A 199 -7.68 -2.74 -19.08
C GLY A 199 -6.52 -1.88 -19.58
N MET A 200 -5.29 -2.19 -19.18
CA MET A 200 -4.09 -1.48 -19.64
C MET A 200 -3.89 -1.63 -21.15
N LYS A 201 -4.07 -2.82 -21.68
CA LYS A 201 -3.97 -3.07 -23.14
C LYS A 201 -4.97 -2.23 -23.95
N MET A 202 -6.15 -1.98 -23.41
CA MET A 202 -7.20 -1.19 -24.08
C MET A 202 -6.99 0.32 -23.97
N ALA A 203 -6.45 0.80 -22.87
CA ALA A 203 -6.51 2.22 -22.53
C ALA A 203 -5.12 2.87 -22.28
N ALA A 204 -4.07 2.11 -21.96
CA ALA A 204 -2.77 2.70 -21.63
C ALA A 204 -1.93 2.98 -22.89
N PRO A 205 -1.07 4.02 -22.87
CA PRO A 205 -0.05 4.20 -23.88
C PRO A 205 0.88 2.96 -23.98
N PRO A 206 1.34 2.59 -25.20
CA PRO A 206 2.15 1.38 -25.39
C PRO A 206 3.38 1.31 -24.47
N GLN A 207 4.08 2.43 -24.25
CA GLN A 207 5.25 2.48 -23.38
C GLN A 207 4.93 2.22 -21.90
N VAL A 208 3.72 2.58 -21.46
CA VAL A 208 3.25 2.30 -20.09
C VAL A 208 2.94 0.82 -19.94
N LEU A 209 2.24 0.24 -20.92
CA LEU A 209 1.97 -1.20 -20.94
C LEU A 209 3.27 -2.01 -20.92
N GLU A 210 4.24 -1.68 -21.78
CA GLU A 210 5.56 -2.35 -21.84
C GLU A 210 6.28 -2.32 -20.48
N LYS A 211 6.33 -1.15 -19.83
CA LYS A 211 6.91 -1.03 -18.48
C LYS A 211 6.20 -1.90 -17.46
N MET A 212 4.87 -1.95 -17.50
CA MET A 212 4.09 -2.77 -16.56
C MET A 212 4.26 -4.27 -16.84
N MET A 213 4.40 -4.66 -18.11
CA MET A 213 4.72 -6.06 -18.48
C MET A 213 6.09 -6.47 -17.95
N HIS A 214 7.11 -5.61 -18.11
CA HIS A 214 8.44 -5.87 -17.55
C HIS A 214 8.43 -5.98 -16.03
N LEU A 215 7.70 -5.08 -15.36
CA LEU A 215 7.52 -5.13 -13.92
C LEU A 215 6.82 -6.42 -13.47
N ALA A 216 5.82 -6.90 -14.21
CA ALA A 216 5.14 -8.15 -13.92
C ALA A 216 6.07 -9.37 -14.10
N GLU A 217 6.90 -9.36 -15.14
CA GLU A 217 7.88 -10.42 -15.39
C GLU A 217 8.93 -10.52 -14.29
N GLU A 218 9.32 -9.38 -13.68
CA GLU A 218 10.24 -9.34 -12.54
C GLU A 218 9.58 -9.73 -11.21
N SER A 219 8.25 -9.55 -11.07
CA SER A 219 7.53 -9.64 -9.80
C SER A 219 6.74 -10.93 -9.62
N LEU A 220 6.40 -11.62 -10.70
CA LEU A 220 5.61 -12.84 -10.71
C LEU A 220 6.45 -14.06 -11.03
N ASP A 221 6.00 -15.23 -10.57
CA ASP A 221 6.57 -16.48 -11.06
C ASP A 221 6.23 -16.71 -12.55
N HIS A 222 7.09 -17.46 -13.23
CA HIS A 222 7.03 -17.69 -14.67
C HIS A 222 5.67 -18.26 -15.13
N ASP A 223 5.10 -19.20 -14.38
CA ASP A 223 3.86 -19.88 -14.78
C ASP A 223 2.65 -18.97 -14.65
N THR A 224 2.59 -18.20 -13.56
CA THR A 224 1.59 -17.15 -13.37
C THR A 224 1.63 -16.12 -14.48
N TRP A 225 2.83 -15.57 -14.78
CA TRP A 225 2.98 -14.56 -15.82
C TRP A 225 2.64 -15.08 -17.22
N ASN A 226 3.07 -16.29 -17.57
CA ASN A 226 2.69 -16.91 -18.85
C ASN A 226 1.20 -17.13 -18.98
N THR A 227 0.53 -17.56 -17.90
CA THR A 227 -0.93 -17.70 -17.89
C THR A 227 -1.64 -16.38 -18.16
N VAL A 228 -1.17 -15.30 -17.55
CA VAL A 228 -1.72 -13.95 -17.77
C VAL A 228 -1.50 -13.50 -19.22
N LYS A 229 -0.27 -13.64 -19.75
CA LYS A 229 0.06 -13.28 -21.15
C LYS A 229 -0.87 -13.98 -22.14
N VAL A 230 -1.05 -15.29 -21.98
CA VAL A 230 -1.92 -16.07 -22.86
C VAL A 230 -3.37 -15.58 -22.78
N ARG A 231 -3.90 -15.35 -21.59
CA ARG A 231 -5.31 -14.97 -21.39
C ARG A 231 -5.61 -13.54 -21.86
N VAL A 232 -4.65 -12.64 -21.77
CA VAL A 232 -4.77 -11.25 -22.25
C VAL A 232 -4.34 -11.11 -23.72
N ASN A 233 -3.67 -12.12 -24.25
CA ASN A 233 -3.07 -12.10 -25.60
C ASN A 233 -2.04 -10.95 -25.73
N LEU A 234 -1.09 -10.89 -24.76
CA LEU A 234 0.04 -9.95 -24.73
C LEU A 234 1.21 -10.48 -25.54
#